data_ab3ac9e0ef8bc170518475e131d1152e
#
_entry.id   ab3ac9e0ef8bc170518475e131d1152e
#
_cell.length_a   1.000
_cell.length_b   1.000
_cell.length_c   1.000
_cell.angle_alpha   90.00
_cell.angle_beta   90.00
_cell.angle_gamma   90.00
#
_symmetry.space_group_name_H-M   'P 1'
#
loop_
_entity.id
_entity.type
_entity.pdbx_description
1 polymer ?
#
loop_
_entity_poly.entity_id
_entity_poly.type
_entity_poly.pdbx_seq_one_letter_code
_entity_poly.pdbx_strand_id
1 'polypeptide(L)'
;MTESSSLLITRVDTYDEFKRVLDEKGGFILAHWDGTPETEELIKAETKATIRCIPVDAPAEEGVCIVSGKPSHRRVLFARSY
;
A
#
# COMPACT_ATOMS: atom_id res chain seq x y z
N MET A 1 15.02 17.40 15.72
CA MET A 1 14.87 16.92 15.36
C MET A 1 14.55 16.12 14.90
N THR A 2 14.44 15.60 14.69
CA THR A 2 14.31 14.90 14.29
C THR A 2 13.73 14.18 13.87
N GLU A 3 13.44 13.80 13.36
CA GLU A 3 12.89 13.15 12.94
C GLU A 3 12.83 12.17 12.86
N SER A 4 12.85 11.78 12.95
CA SER A 4 12.92 10.79 12.93
C SER A 4 12.14 9.98 12.47
N SER A 5 11.49 10.06 12.14
CA SER A 5 10.85 9.21 11.72
C SER A 5 11.21 8.58 10.76
N SER A 6 11.59 7.87 10.81
CA SER A 6 12.09 7.08 9.90
C SER A 6 11.15 6.42 9.01
N LEU A 7 9.93 6.48 9.24
CA LEU A 7 8.93 5.82 8.41
C LEU A 7 8.41 6.78 7.38
N LEU A 8 8.83 6.59 6.14
CA LEU A 8 8.28 7.33 5.02
C LEU A 8 7.07 6.57 4.53
N ILE A 9 5.90 7.05 4.87
CA ILE A 9 4.66 6.43 4.44
C ILE A 9 3.98 7.36 3.47
N THR A 10 3.71 6.87 2.27
CA THR A 10 3.06 7.65 1.23
C THR A 10 1.71 7.03 0.93
N ARG A 11 0.68 7.85 0.89
CA ARG A 11 -0.66 7.38 0.58
C ARG A 11 -0.90 7.52 -0.91
N VAL A 12 -1.44 6.47 -1.52
CA VAL A 12 -1.72 6.48 -2.95
C VAL A 12 -3.14 6.01 -3.18
N ASP A 13 -3.74 6.46 -4.26
CA ASP A 13 -5.11 6.12 -4.60
C ASP A 13 -5.21 5.27 -5.85
N THR A 14 -4.14 5.19 -6.64
CA THR A 14 -4.16 4.43 -7.88
C THR A 14 -2.95 3.52 -7.95
N TYR A 15 -3.06 2.51 -8.80
CA TYR A 15 -1.96 1.57 -8.98
C TYR A 15 -0.76 2.23 -9.66
N ASP A 16 -1.03 3.11 -10.61
CA ASP A 16 0.05 3.84 -11.25
C ASP A 16 0.84 4.64 -10.23
N GLU A 17 0.14 5.31 -9.35
CA GLU A 17 0.78 6.07 -8.29
C GLU A 17 1.56 5.16 -7.36
N PHE A 18 0.98 4.01 -7.05
CA PHE A 18 1.62 3.04 -6.19
C PHE A 18 2.98 2.62 -6.77
N LYS A 19 2.99 2.27 -8.05
CA LYS A 19 4.21 1.81 -8.68
C LYS A 19 5.25 2.93 -8.76
N ARG A 20 4.79 4.13 -9.07
CA ARG A 20 5.70 5.27 -9.19
C ARG A 20 6.36 5.58 -7.85
N VAL A 21 5.56 5.67 -6.80
CA VAL A 21 6.11 5.98 -5.48
C VAL A 21 7.07 4.90 -5.04
N LEU A 22 6.71 3.65 -5.29
CA LEU A 22 7.56 2.54 -4.91
C LEU A 22 8.90 2.60 -5.61
N ASP A 23 8.90 2.99 -6.87
CA ASP A 23 10.12 3.05 -7.66
C ASP A 23 10.96 4.28 -7.30
N GLU A 24 10.31 5.40 -7.06
CA GLU A 24 11.03 6.65 -6.81
C GLU A 24 11.45 6.80 -5.34
N LYS A 25 10.51 6.55 -4.46
CA LYS A 25 10.77 6.80 -3.04
C LYS A 25 11.04 5.54 -2.26
N GLY A 26 10.40 4.45 -2.65
CA GLY A 26 10.46 3.25 -1.84
C GLY A 26 9.77 3.46 -0.52
N GLY A 27 10.24 2.78 0.51
CA GLY A 27 9.65 2.90 1.83
C GLY A 27 8.30 2.23 1.92
N PHE A 28 7.41 2.80 2.71
CA PHE A 28 6.09 2.22 2.94
C PHE A 28 5.03 2.98 2.17
N ILE A 29 4.04 2.26 1.68
CA ILE A 29 2.97 2.85 0.91
C ILE A 29 1.64 2.37 1.48
N LEU A 30 0.75 3.31 1.77
CA LEU A 30 -0.60 2.99 2.21
C LEU A 30 -1.53 3.01 1.01
N ALA A 31 -2.13 1.88 0.72
CA ALA A 31 -3.03 1.76 -0.41
C ALA A 31 -4.19 0.84 -0.06
N HIS A 32 -5.31 1.05 -0.72
CA HIS A 32 -6.48 0.21 -0.50
C HIS A 32 -6.28 -1.15 -1.13
N TRP A 33 -6.72 -2.15 -0.44
CA TRP A 33 -6.61 -3.54 -0.87
C TRP A 33 -7.97 -4.21 -0.63
N ASP A 34 -8.40 -5.00 -1.59
CA ASP A 34 -9.73 -5.61 -1.54
C ASP A 34 -9.80 -6.84 -0.65
N GLY A 35 -8.68 -7.23 -0.06
CA GLY A 35 -8.66 -8.34 0.87
C GLY A 35 -8.46 -9.71 0.24
N THR A 36 -8.21 -9.77 -1.06
CA THR A 36 -8.04 -11.05 -1.72
C THR A 36 -6.56 -11.37 -1.91
N PRO A 37 -6.20 -12.65 -1.77
CA PRO A 37 -4.80 -13.03 -1.98
C PRO A 37 -4.39 -12.91 -3.44
N GLU A 38 -5.34 -12.97 -4.36
CA GLU A 38 -5.01 -12.84 -5.77
C GLU A 38 -4.44 -11.47 -6.08
N THR A 39 -5.07 -10.43 -5.53
CA THR A 39 -4.57 -9.08 -5.73
C THR A 39 -3.22 -8.88 -5.08
N GLU A 40 -3.04 -9.45 -3.90
CA GLU A 40 -1.76 -9.36 -3.22
C GLU A 40 -0.66 -9.99 -4.05
N GLU A 41 -0.93 -11.16 -4.62
CA GLU A 41 0.06 -11.83 -5.43
C GLU A 41 0.38 -11.05 -6.69
N LEU A 42 -0.62 -10.44 -7.29
CA LEU A 42 -0.40 -9.62 -8.46
C LEU A 42 0.54 -8.46 -8.16
N ILE A 43 0.28 -7.76 -7.08
CA ILE A 43 1.12 -6.64 -6.68
C ILE A 43 2.54 -7.13 -6.41
N LYS A 44 2.66 -8.24 -5.72
CA LYS A 44 3.97 -8.80 -5.42
C LYS A 44 4.72 -9.19 -6.68
N ALA A 45 4.02 -9.79 -7.64
CA ALA A 45 4.66 -10.23 -8.87
C ALA A 45 5.12 -9.05 -9.71
N GLU A 46 4.34 -7.97 -9.73
CA GLU A 46 4.65 -6.84 -10.60
C GLU A 46 5.58 -5.83 -9.95
N THR A 47 5.41 -5.59 -8.67
CA THR A 47 6.17 -4.54 -8.00
C THR A 47 7.09 -5.05 -6.91
N LYS A 48 7.01 -6.32 -6.59
CA LYS A 48 7.78 -6.95 -5.51
C LYS A 48 7.39 -6.41 -4.14
N ALA A 49 6.29 -5.71 -4.05
CA ALA A 49 5.82 -5.19 -2.78
C ALA A 49 4.90 -6.21 -2.13
N THR A 50 4.97 -6.29 -0.82
CA THR A 50 4.11 -7.19 -0.05
C THR A 50 3.43 -6.40 1.04
N ILE A 51 2.36 -6.97 1.58
CA ILE A 51 1.67 -6.35 2.70
C ILE A 51 2.50 -6.58 3.94
N ARG A 52 2.89 -5.48 4.58
CA ARG A 52 3.73 -5.58 5.77
C ARG A 52 2.92 -5.53 7.04
N CYS A 53 1.85 -4.76 7.03
CA CYS A 53 1.09 -4.56 8.24
C CYS A 53 -0.28 -4.04 7.89
N ILE A 54 -1.28 -4.44 8.66
CA ILE A 54 -2.62 -3.89 8.54
C ILE A 54 -2.85 -3.05 9.78
N PRO A 55 -2.91 -1.72 9.65
CA PRO A 55 -3.07 -0.86 10.82
C PRO A 55 -4.42 -1.12 11.49
N VAL A 56 -4.39 -1.56 12.73
CA VAL A 56 -5.63 -1.85 13.44
C VAL A 56 -6.21 -0.61 14.08
N ASP A 57 -5.37 0.38 14.33
CA ASP A 57 -5.82 1.62 14.95
C ASP A 57 -6.26 2.65 13.94
N ALA A 58 -6.03 2.42 12.67
CA ALA A 58 -6.41 3.38 11.66
C ALA A 58 -7.92 3.37 11.48
N PRO A 59 -8.53 4.54 11.34
CA PRO A 59 -9.97 4.59 11.09
C PRO A 59 -10.31 4.00 9.73
N ALA A 60 -11.51 3.47 9.61
CA ALA A 60 -11.96 2.96 8.32
C ALA A 60 -12.01 4.13 7.34
N GLU A 61 -11.61 3.86 6.12
CA GLU A 61 -11.57 4.88 5.10
C GLU A 61 -12.14 4.30 3.81
N GLU A 62 -13.19 4.89 3.32
CA GLU A 62 -13.82 4.41 2.10
C GLU A 62 -12.93 4.67 0.89
N GLY A 63 -12.87 3.69 0.03
CA GLY A 63 -12.10 3.80 -1.19
C GLY A 63 -12.23 2.54 -1.99
N VAL A 64 -11.35 2.39 -2.97
CA VAL A 64 -11.37 1.21 -3.82
C VAL A 64 -9.97 0.65 -3.92
N CYS A 65 -9.89 -0.65 -4.15
CA CYS A 65 -8.61 -1.30 -4.33
C CYS A 65 -7.89 -0.67 -5.52
N ILE A 66 -6.60 -0.43 -5.34
CA ILE A 66 -5.83 0.22 -6.40
C ILE A 66 -5.63 -0.67 -7.62
N VAL A 67 -5.84 -1.97 -7.47
CA VAL A 67 -5.63 -2.91 -8.56
C VAL A 67 -6.96 -3.33 -9.17
N SER A 68 -7.86 -3.90 -8.37
CA SER A 68 -9.10 -4.45 -8.89
C SER A 68 -10.24 -3.45 -8.93
N GLY A 69 -10.13 -2.38 -8.16
CA GLY A 69 -11.19 -1.40 -8.10
C GLY A 69 -12.37 -1.80 -7.25
N LYS A 70 -12.25 -2.90 -6.52
CA LYS A 70 -13.33 -3.33 -5.63
C LYS A 70 -13.38 -2.45 -4.39
N PRO A 71 -14.56 -2.29 -3.80
CA PRO A 71 -14.67 -1.43 -2.62
C PRO A 71 -13.79 -1.94 -1.49
N SER A 72 -13.18 -1.01 -0.81
CA SER A 72 -12.28 -1.30 0.28
C SER A 72 -12.56 -0.30 1.41
N HIS A 73 -12.51 -0.78 2.63
CA HIS A 73 -12.76 0.08 3.78
C HIS A 73 -11.50 0.40 4.57
N ARG A 74 -10.38 -0.15 4.16
CA ARG A 74 -9.14 0.06 4.89
C ARG A 74 -7.97 0.10 3.95
N ARG A 75 -6.96 0.85 4.36
CA ARG A 75 -5.69 0.83 3.66
C ARG A 75 -4.75 -0.11 4.39
N VAL A 76 -3.86 -0.74 3.64
CA VAL A 76 -2.84 -1.59 4.25
C VAL A 76 -1.48 -1.07 3.86
N LEU A 77 -0.49 -1.44 4.63
CA LEU A 77 0.87 -0.95 4.45
C LEU A 77 1.64 -1.92 3.57
N PHE A 78 2.10 -1.41 2.44
CA PHE A 78 2.91 -2.19 1.51
C PHE A 78 4.35 -1.72 1.58
N ALA A 79 5.27 -2.65 1.32
CA ALA A 79 6.67 -2.31 1.19
C ALA A 79 7.34 -3.35 0.32
N ARG A 80 8.44 -2.96 -0.32
CA ARG A 80 9.21 -3.89 -1.12
C ARG A 80 9.77 -4.98 -0.23
N SER A 81 9.82 -6.19 -0.75
CA SER A 81 10.29 -7.30 0.05
C SER A 81 11.80 -7.32 0.16
N TYR A 82 12.51 -6.53 -0.59
CA TYR A 82 13.97 -6.43 -0.43
C TYR A 82 14.50 -5.11 -0.91
#